data_274f8cca9b0cad7577981cc337c30068
#
_entry.id   274f8cca9b0cad7577981cc337c30068
#
_cell.length_a   1.000
_cell.length_b   1.000
_cell.length_c   1.000
_cell.angle_alpha   90.00
_cell.angle_beta   90.00
_cell.angle_gamma   90.00
#
_symmetry.space_group_name_H-M   'P 1'
#
loop_
_entity.id
_entity.type
_entity.pdbx_description
1 polymer ?
#
loop_
_entity_poly.entity_id
_entity_poly.type
_entity_poly.pdbx_seq_one_letter_code
_entity_poly.pdbx_strand_id
1 'polypeptide(L)'
;MSLQGVLPFVFDFLPQKRIEVEVSAARLTGDAGLLPVRQFDEAIQLTARFAGALRDQRSGADITHTQLSMVRQRIYGILAGYEDQNDHDALRSDPAFQLICDRLPDDGELASQPTLSRFENAVTIAELWRLRDVLCDEFLGAFRTPPARITLDLDAFDDEAHGRQQLIMFHGFYEQYQYLPIVVTCAETDMVALVGLRHGTCPAWLGADDDLRYLARRIRERFPDVEIVIRADGGFATPLMYEVCEELRLTHTIGLGMNPRLKALSADLLAQAQKQFDETGLQQRLFLALEYQADSWPAPRQVVIKCEAHAEGTNRRAVSTNRPGWSVNPQAVYDEYAARGESENRNKELKRELAADRTSDHRFLANFFRLYLHAAALNLLVRLRRATSQRLEPDDVGIETDLPTEALAAPQRPTFFNRRRRDDPLGEGFACTWRTRLIKAAAEVIVSARRVLIRLSASWPFADEYQRISQAVLAYPRDS
;
A
#
# COMPACT_ATOMS: atom_id res chain seq x y z
N MET A 1 -25.21 32.42 1.32
CA MET A 1 -25.02 33.84 0.98
C MET A 1 -24.77 33.91 -0.52
N SER A 2 -25.61 34.65 -1.26
CA SER A 2 -25.38 34.82 -2.71
C SER A 2 -24.15 35.72 -2.90
N LEU A 3 -23.14 35.23 -3.59
CA LEU A 3 -21.95 36.00 -3.99
C LEU A 3 -22.24 37.02 -5.14
N GLN A 4 -23.52 37.33 -5.38
CA GLN A 4 -23.93 38.37 -6.34
C GLN A 4 -23.57 39.75 -5.75
N GLY A 5 -22.50 40.36 -6.27
CA GLY A 5 -22.11 41.72 -5.96
C GLY A 5 -20.68 41.92 -5.48
N VAL A 6 -19.84 40.86 -5.46
CA VAL A 6 -18.41 41.06 -5.23
C VAL A 6 -17.78 41.58 -6.53
N LEU A 7 -17.28 42.81 -6.51
CA LEU A 7 -16.49 43.36 -7.62
C LEU A 7 -15.29 42.48 -7.89
N PRO A 8 -14.89 42.30 -9.16
CA PRO A 8 -13.72 41.50 -9.48
C PRO A 8 -12.47 42.04 -8.76
N PHE A 9 -11.68 41.11 -8.19
CA PHE A 9 -10.38 41.48 -7.65
C PHE A 9 -9.44 41.85 -8.81
N VAL A 10 -8.70 42.92 -8.64
CA VAL A 10 -7.78 43.42 -9.67
C VAL A 10 -6.35 43.35 -9.15
N PHE A 11 -5.48 42.67 -9.91
CA PHE A 11 -4.06 42.58 -9.64
C PHE A 11 -3.30 43.35 -10.73
N ASP A 12 -2.28 44.13 -10.36
CA ASP A 12 -1.53 45.02 -11.19
C ASP A 12 -0.05 44.67 -11.37
N PHE A 13 0.37 43.49 -10.90
CA PHE A 13 1.76 43.01 -11.00
C PHE A 13 2.23 42.75 -12.45
N LEU A 14 1.33 42.75 -13.43
CA LEU A 14 1.65 42.63 -14.86
C LEU A 14 1.40 43.97 -15.58
N PRO A 15 2.42 44.80 -15.81
CA PRO A 15 2.25 46.17 -16.32
C PRO A 15 1.52 46.27 -17.68
N GLN A 16 1.56 45.20 -18.49
CA GLN A 16 1.01 45.21 -19.86
C GLN A 16 -0.49 44.85 -19.89
N LYS A 17 -1.02 44.21 -18.82
CA LYS A 17 -2.43 43.75 -18.75
C LYS A 17 -2.96 43.77 -17.35
N ARG A 18 -4.16 44.28 -17.19
CA ARG A 18 -4.93 44.19 -15.96
C ARG A 18 -5.38 42.72 -15.75
N ILE A 19 -5.15 42.18 -14.55
CA ILE A 19 -5.60 40.84 -14.19
C ILE A 19 -6.84 41.01 -13.30
N GLU A 20 -7.95 40.47 -13.77
CA GLU A 20 -9.23 40.49 -13.04
C GLU A 20 -9.63 39.05 -12.62
N VAL A 21 -10.05 38.89 -11.37
CA VAL A 21 -10.56 37.62 -10.83
C VAL A 21 -12.00 37.83 -10.40
N GLU A 22 -12.89 37.03 -10.96
CA GLU A 22 -14.31 37.01 -10.63
C GLU A 22 -14.75 35.64 -10.12
N VAL A 23 -15.86 35.58 -9.38
CA VAL A 23 -16.47 34.35 -8.94
C VAL A 23 -17.53 33.93 -9.98
N SER A 24 -17.34 32.75 -10.56
CA SER A 24 -18.23 32.17 -11.56
C SER A 24 -19.26 31.22 -10.90
N ALA A 25 -20.44 31.09 -11.52
CA ALA A 25 -21.44 30.07 -11.15
C ALA A 25 -21.15 28.69 -11.75
N ALA A 26 -20.02 28.51 -12.46
CA ALA A 26 -19.63 27.24 -13.02
C ALA A 26 -19.34 26.21 -11.92
N ARG A 27 -19.81 24.98 -12.11
CA ARG A 27 -19.48 23.86 -11.23
C ARG A 27 -18.12 23.30 -11.59
N LEU A 28 -17.12 23.68 -10.87
CA LEU A 28 -15.74 23.28 -11.08
C LEU A 28 -15.33 22.22 -10.05
N THR A 29 -14.50 21.28 -10.47
CA THR A 29 -13.85 20.30 -9.60
C THR A 29 -12.35 20.28 -9.90
N GLY A 30 -11.55 19.94 -8.90
CA GLY A 30 -10.12 19.62 -9.07
C GLY A 30 -9.82 18.13 -9.23
N ASP A 31 -10.82 17.27 -9.11
CA ASP A 31 -10.66 15.83 -8.87
C ASP A 31 -11.38 14.96 -9.92
N ALA A 32 -11.57 15.46 -11.14
CA ALA A 32 -12.26 14.73 -12.21
C ALA A 32 -11.57 13.41 -12.60
N GLY A 33 -10.31 13.22 -12.25
CA GLY A 33 -9.60 11.96 -12.43
C GLY A 33 -10.07 10.82 -11.52
N LEU A 34 -10.91 11.10 -10.53
CA LEU A 34 -11.59 10.04 -9.78
C LEU A 34 -12.69 9.32 -10.58
N LEU A 35 -13.16 9.89 -11.69
CA LEU A 35 -14.19 9.24 -12.53
C LEU A 35 -13.71 7.91 -13.13
N PRO A 36 -12.54 7.79 -13.79
CA PRO A 36 -12.02 6.50 -14.21
C PRO A 36 -11.71 5.56 -13.05
N VAL A 37 -11.27 6.07 -11.87
CA VAL A 37 -11.09 5.25 -10.67
C VAL A 37 -12.42 4.65 -10.21
N ARG A 38 -13.48 5.45 -10.18
CA ARG A 38 -14.84 4.99 -9.84
C ARG A 38 -15.37 3.97 -10.84
N GLN A 39 -15.12 4.18 -12.14
CA GLN A 39 -15.50 3.22 -13.18
C GLN A 39 -14.76 1.89 -13.03
N PHE A 40 -13.49 1.93 -12.66
CA PHE A 40 -12.70 0.73 -12.36
C PHE A 40 -13.22 0.01 -11.12
N ASP A 41 -13.53 0.74 -10.05
CA ASP A 41 -14.14 0.18 -8.84
C ASP A 41 -15.50 -0.47 -9.12
N GLU A 42 -16.30 0.10 -10.05
CA GLU A 42 -17.54 -0.53 -10.49
C GLU A 42 -17.32 -1.89 -11.17
N ALA A 43 -16.19 -2.07 -11.84
CA ALA A 43 -15.85 -3.35 -12.46
C ALA A 43 -15.38 -4.39 -11.43
N ILE A 44 -14.64 -3.97 -10.40
CA ILE A 44 -14.07 -4.88 -9.39
C ILE A 44 -14.88 -4.96 -8.08
N GLN A 45 -15.86 -4.08 -7.89
CA GLN A 45 -16.79 -4.04 -6.74
C GLN A 45 -16.12 -3.90 -5.36
N LEU A 46 -14.91 -3.35 -5.26
CA LEU A 46 -14.16 -3.27 -4.00
C LEU A 46 -14.91 -2.47 -2.94
N THR A 47 -15.33 -1.22 -3.25
CA THR A 47 -16.04 -0.37 -2.27
C THR A 47 -17.39 -0.95 -1.89
N ALA A 48 -18.09 -1.62 -2.83
CA ALA A 48 -19.36 -2.27 -2.56
C ALA A 48 -19.20 -3.45 -1.58
N ARG A 49 -18.15 -4.27 -1.75
CA ARG A 49 -17.84 -5.36 -0.81
C ARG A 49 -17.44 -4.85 0.57
N PHE A 50 -16.65 -3.77 0.64
CA PHE A 50 -16.33 -3.11 1.91
C PHE A 50 -17.58 -2.60 2.61
N ALA A 51 -18.47 -1.91 1.91
CA ALA A 51 -19.74 -1.45 2.47
C ALA A 51 -20.64 -2.62 2.91
N GLY A 52 -20.68 -3.70 2.14
CA GLY A 52 -21.43 -4.92 2.47
C GLY A 52 -20.94 -5.66 3.73
N ALA A 53 -19.67 -5.46 4.13
CA ALA A 53 -19.13 -6.00 5.37
C ALA A 53 -19.65 -5.26 6.62
N LEU A 54 -20.18 -4.06 6.46
CA LEU A 54 -20.73 -3.23 7.54
C LEU A 54 -22.23 -3.49 7.70
N ARG A 55 -22.73 -3.35 8.92
CA ARG A 55 -24.17 -3.41 9.21
C ARG A 55 -24.72 -2.03 9.45
N ASP A 56 -25.71 -1.64 8.66
CA ASP A 56 -26.42 -0.40 8.92
C ASP A 56 -27.46 -0.62 10.03
N GLN A 57 -27.18 -0.03 11.20
CA GLN A 57 -28.10 -0.11 12.36
C GLN A 57 -29.10 1.03 12.39
N ARG A 58 -29.05 1.96 11.42
CA ARG A 58 -29.94 3.12 11.33
C ARG A 58 -31.30 2.69 10.80
N SER A 59 -32.35 3.40 11.21
CA SER A 59 -33.69 3.25 10.63
C SER A 59 -33.67 3.65 9.13
N GLY A 60 -34.25 2.82 8.26
CA GLY A 60 -34.28 3.09 6.83
C GLY A 60 -34.92 4.42 6.43
N ALA A 61 -35.84 4.95 7.26
CA ALA A 61 -36.50 6.24 7.04
C ALA A 61 -35.55 7.44 7.23
N ASP A 62 -34.46 7.28 7.99
CA ASP A 62 -33.56 8.35 8.38
C ASP A 62 -32.23 8.33 7.64
N ILE A 63 -32.08 7.45 6.63
CA ILE A 63 -30.82 7.28 5.89
C ILE A 63 -30.74 8.29 4.76
N THR A 64 -30.03 9.41 4.99
CA THR A 64 -29.67 10.38 3.95
C THR A 64 -28.42 9.94 3.15
N HIS A 65 -27.47 9.30 3.81
CA HIS A 65 -26.21 8.82 3.21
C HIS A 65 -26.07 7.32 3.47
N THR A 66 -26.01 6.53 2.41
CA THR A 66 -25.80 5.06 2.50
C THR A 66 -24.40 4.74 2.99
N GLN A 67 -24.19 3.55 3.56
CA GLN A 67 -22.83 3.09 3.92
C GLN A 67 -21.90 3.06 2.71
N LEU A 68 -22.41 2.62 1.55
CA LEU A 68 -21.64 2.60 0.31
C LEU A 68 -21.17 4.01 -0.10
N SER A 69 -22.06 5.00 -0.04
CA SER A 69 -21.69 6.39 -0.32
C SER A 69 -20.59 6.90 0.63
N MET A 70 -20.70 6.61 1.93
CA MET A 70 -19.68 7.02 2.92
C MET A 70 -18.36 6.27 2.78
N VAL A 71 -18.38 4.96 2.49
CA VAL A 71 -17.17 4.18 2.17
C VAL A 71 -16.46 4.75 0.94
N ARG A 72 -17.20 5.03 -0.14
CA ARG A 72 -16.67 5.66 -1.36
C ARG A 72 -16.09 7.03 -1.07
N GLN A 73 -16.82 7.86 -0.35
CA GLN A 73 -16.37 9.21 0.03
C GLN A 73 -15.02 9.14 0.75
N ARG A 74 -14.83 8.19 1.67
CA ARG A 74 -13.58 8.02 2.41
C ARG A 74 -12.45 7.43 1.54
N ILE A 75 -12.69 6.31 0.86
CA ILE A 75 -11.64 5.64 0.05
C ILE A 75 -11.16 6.55 -1.08
N TYR A 76 -12.06 7.20 -1.80
CA TYR A 76 -11.67 8.11 -2.89
C TYR A 76 -11.05 9.41 -2.35
N GLY A 77 -11.49 9.87 -1.17
CA GLY A 77 -10.86 10.98 -0.46
C GLY A 77 -9.40 10.68 -0.15
N ILE A 78 -9.10 9.52 0.44
CA ILE A 78 -7.74 9.06 0.74
C ILE A 78 -6.88 9.02 -0.54
N LEU A 79 -7.40 8.46 -1.64
CA LEU A 79 -6.70 8.44 -2.93
C LEU A 79 -6.41 9.85 -3.46
N ALA A 80 -7.33 10.77 -3.30
CA ALA A 80 -7.17 12.17 -3.73
C ALA A 80 -6.32 13.02 -2.78
N GLY A 81 -5.89 12.47 -1.62
CA GLY A 81 -5.07 13.17 -0.62
C GLY A 81 -5.88 13.96 0.39
N TYR A 82 -7.10 13.53 0.64
CA TYR A 82 -8.02 14.06 1.65
C TYR A 82 -8.27 12.95 2.69
N GLU A 83 -7.24 12.63 3.44
CA GLU A 83 -7.27 11.54 4.42
C GLU A 83 -8.05 11.90 5.69
N ASP A 84 -8.13 13.18 6.04
CA ASP A 84 -8.87 13.62 7.22
C ASP A 84 -10.38 13.75 6.94
N GLN A 85 -11.18 13.47 7.96
CA GLN A 85 -12.64 13.69 7.89
C GLN A 85 -13.00 15.17 7.72
N ASN A 86 -12.18 16.08 8.23
CA ASN A 86 -12.41 17.53 8.14
C ASN A 86 -12.40 18.04 6.70
N ASP A 87 -11.58 17.44 5.84
CA ASP A 87 -11.50 17.79 4.41
C ASP A 87 -12.85 17.60 3.71
N HIS A 88 -13.63 16.63 4.18
CA HIS A 88 -14.91 16.29 3.59
C HIS A 88 -16.00 17.33 3.78
N ASP A 89 -15.85 18.28 4.70
CA ASP A 89 -16.78 19.41 4.81
C ASP A 89 -16.65 20.36 3.61
N ALA A 90 -15.47 20.49 3.02
CA ALA A 90 -15.28 21.21 1.76
C ALA A 90 -15.68 20.36 0.53
N LEU A 91 -15.44 19.05 0.57
CA LEU A 91 -15.68 18.12 -0.55
C LEU A 91 -17.16 17.75 -0.71
N ARG A 92 -17.99 17.94 0.30
CA ARG A 92 -19.40 17.53 0.27
C ARG A 92 -20.22 18.15 -0.86
N SER A 93 -19.83 19.31 -1.35
CA SER A 93 -20.42 20.03 -2.48
C SER A 93 -19.61 19.97 -3.77
N ASP A 94 -18.45 19.27 -3.77
CA ASP A 94 -17.67 19.10 -4.98
C ASP A 94 -18.42 18.18 -5.97
N PRO A 95 -18.66 18.64 -7.22
CA PRO A 95 -19.49 17.91 -8.17
C PRO A 95 -18.90 16.56 -8.62
N ALA A 96 -17.57 16.41 -8.68
CA ALA A 96 -16.97 15.11 -9.00
C ALA A 96 -17.13 14.14 -7.84
N PHE A 97 -16.87 14.58 -6.59
CA PHE A 97 -17.11 13.76 -5.41
C PHE A 97 -18.57 13.31 -5.27
N GLN A 98 -19.52 14.19 -5.56
CA GLN A 98 -20.94 13.81 -5.59
C GLN A 98 -21.19 12.69 -6.59
N LEU A 99 -20.70 12.81 -7.83
CA LEU A 99 -20.89 11.81 -8.88
C LEU A 99 -20.27 10.44 -8.52
N ILE A 100 -19.05 10.41 -8.01
CA ILE A 100 -18.38 9.15 -7.64
C ILE A 100 -19.01 8.48 -6.41
N CYS A 101 -19.80 9.22 -5.63
CA CYS A 101 -20.59 8.72 -4.50
C CYS A 101 -22.07 8.49 -4.86
N ASP A 102 -22.40 8.33 -6.16
CA ASP A 102 -23.74 8.08 -6.71
C ASP A 102 -24.77 9.18 -6.38
N ARG A 103 -24.34 10.44 -6.37
CA ARG A 103 -25.21 11.60 -6.15
C ARG A 103 -25.05 12.61 -7.29
N LEU A 104 -26.14 13.11 -7.82
CA LEU A 104 -26.06 14.25 -8.74
C LEU A 104 -25.76 15.54 -7.98
N PRO A 105 -25.06 16.50 -8.59
CA PRO A 105 -24.74 17.78 -7.96
C PRO A 105 -25.98 18.61 -7.53
N ASP A 106 -27.17 18.28 -8.03
CA ASP A 106 -28.44 18.93 -7.67
C ASP A 106 -29.19 18.19 -6.55
N ASP A 107 -28.78 16.96 -6.18
CA ASP A 107 -29.49 16.10 -5.20
C ASP A 107 -29.05 16.37 -3.75
N GLY A 108 -28.27 17.41 -3.50
CA GLY A 108 -27.78 17.81 -2.19
C GLY A 108 -26.36 17.33 -1.89
N GLU A 109 -25.87 17.68 -0.72
CA GLU A 109 -24.47 17.49 -0.31
C GLU A 109 -24.18 16.04 0.12
N LEU A 110 -22.91 15.64 0.11
CA LEU A 110 -22.42 14.39 0.69
C LEU A 110 -22.37 14.46 2.23
N ALA A 111 -21.96 13.34 2.86
CA ALA A 111 -21.86 13.26 4.30
C ALA A 111 -20.86 14.30 4.85
N SER A 112 -21.28 15.02 5.88
CA SER A 112 -20.44 15.98 6.61
C SER A 112 -19.44 15.26 7.52
N GLN A 113 -18.41 15.98 7.99
CA GLN A 113 -17.42 15.48 8.94
C GLN A 113 -18.08 14.81 10.18
N PRO A 114 -19.08 15.42 10.86
CA PRO A 114 -19.72 14.75 12.00
C PRO A 114 -20.47 13.47 11.61
N THR A 115 -20.98 13.38 10.38
CA THR A 115 -21.65 12.16 9.90
C THR A 115 -20.63 11.05 9.63
N LEU A 116 -19.51 11.37 8.99
CA LEU A 116 -18.40 10.42 8.78
C LEU A 116 -17.78 9.99 10.11
N SER A 117 -17.62 10.89 11.07
CA SER A 117 -17.15 10.55 12.42
C SER A 117 -18.07 9.55 13.11
N ARG A 118 -19.39 9.78 13.09
CA ARG A 118 -20.36 8.82 13.62
C ARG A 118 -20.30 7.47 12.89
N PHE A 119 -20.16 7.48 11.58
CA PHE A 119 -20.02 6.29 10.76
C PHE A 119 -18.79 5.46 11.16
N GLU A 120 -17.61 6.08 11.26
CA GLU A 120 -16.36 5.38 11.65
C GLU A 120 -16.41 4.92 13.10
N ASN A 121 -17.03 5.68 13.99
CA ASN A 121 -17.18 5.32 15.40
C ASN A 121 -18.24 4.25 15.68
N ALA A 122 -19.12 3.95 14.74
CA ALA A 122 -20.13 2.90 14.89
C ALA A 122 -19.60 1.49 14.66
N VAL A 123 -18.38 1.34 14.08
CA VAL A 123 -17.80 0.05 13.72
C VAL A 123 -17.57 -0.82 14.95
N THR A 124 -17.90 -2.11 14.78
CA THR A 124 -17.74 -3.17 15.78
C THR A 124 -16.57 -4.10 15.40
N ILE A 125 -16.08 -4.87 16.37
CA ILE A 125 -15.01 -5.86 16.12
C ILE A 125 -15.45 -6.94 15.10
N ALA A 126 -16.72 -7.33 15.10
CA ALA A 126 -17.24 -8.30 14.13
C ALA A 126 -17.23 -7.76 12.70
N GLU A 127 -17.38 -6.44 12.52
CA GLU A 127 -17.27 -5.78 11.22
C GLU A 127 -15.82 -5.69 10.75
N LEU A 128 -14.89 -5.40 11.66
CA LEU A 128 -13.46 -5.44 11.35
C LEU A 128 -13.01 -6.84 10.88
N TRP A 129 -13.53 -7.91 11.48
CA TRP A 129 -13.25 -9.28 10.99
C TRP A 129 -13.82 -9.54 9.59
N ARG A 130 -15.03 -9.06 9.29
CA ARG A 130 -15.56 -9.15 7.91
C ARG A 130 -14.77 -8.32 6.91
N LEU A 131 -14.30 -7.13 7.31
CA LEU A 131 -13.44 -6.31 6.47
C LEU A 131 -12.09 -6.97 6.19
N ARG A 132 -11.53 -7.70 7.18
CA ARG A 132 -10.35 -8.55 6.98
C ARG A 132 -10.61 -9.60 5.91
N ASP A 133 -11.77 -10.27 5.97
CA ASP A 133 -12.13 -11.28 4.97
C ASP A 133 -12.25 -10.66 3.58
N VAL A 134 -12.89 -9.50 3.45
CA VAL A 134 -12.99 -8.77 2.17
C VAL A 134 -11.61 -8.38 1.64
N LEU A 135 -10.72 -7.85 2.49
CA LEU A 135 -9.36 -7.46 2.07
C LEU A 135 -8.55 -8.67 1.59
N CYS A 136 -8.67 -9.81 2.29
CA CYS A 136 -8.04 -11.07 1.90
C CYS A 136 -8.61 -11.59 0.56
N ASP A 137 -9.92 -11.52 0.36
CA ASP A 137 -10.56 -11.94 -0.89
C ASP A 137 -10.15 -11.06 -2.08
N GLU A 138 -9.99 -9.75 -1.86
CA GLU A 138 -9.45 -8.83 -2.86
C GLU A 138 -8.04 -9.22 -3.31
N PHE A 139 -7.17 -9.49 -2.35
CA PHE A 139 -5.82 -9.96 -2.60
C PHE A 139 -5.81 -11.28 -3.38
N LEU A 140 -6.57 -12.27 -2.93
CA LEU A 140 -6.66 -13.57 -3.61
C LEU A 140 -7.30 -13.46 -4.99
N GLY A 141 -8.28 -12.58 -5.16
CA GLY A 141 -8.94 -12.30 -6.44
C GLY A 141 -8.05 -11.63 -7.49
N ALA A 142 -6.90 -11.07 -7.09
CA ALA A 142 -5.95 -10.48 -8.03
C ALA A 142 -5.19 -11.53 -8.87
N PHE A 143 -5.18 -12.79 -8.46
CA PHE A 143 -4.60 -13.89 -9.23
C PHE A 143 -5.62 -14.43 -10.25
N ARG A 144 -5.38 -14.20 -11.53
CA ARG A 144 -6.21 -14.70 -12.62
C ARG A 144 -6.04 -16.20 -12.88
N THR A 145 -4.87 -16.72 -12.56
CA THR A 145 -4.50 -18.14 -12.62
C THR A 145 -3.92 -18.57 -11.28
N PRO A 146 -4.06 -19.86 -10.88
CA PRO A 146 -3.43 -20.35 -9.67
C PRO A 146 -1.92 -20.10 -9.69
N PRO A 147 -1.37 -19.36 -8.71
CA PRO A 147 0.06 -19.11 -8.65
C PRO A 147 0.80 -20.36 -8.13
N ALA A 148 2.02 -20.57 -8.61
CA ALA A 148 2.91 -21.61 -8.04
C ALA A 148 3.41 -21.21 -6.65
N ARG A 149 3.54 -19.89 -6.40
CA ARG A 149 4.06 -19.32 -5.16
C ARG A 149 3.28 -18.06 -4.79
N ILE A 150 3.12 -17.85 -3.48
CA ILE A 150 2.67 -16.60 -2.86
C ILE A 150 3.68 -16.22 -1.78
N THR A 151 4.34 -15.07 -1.97
CA THR A 151 5.30 -14.53 -1.01
C THR A 151 4.63 -13.43 -0.19
N LEU A 152 4.59 -13.62 1.12
CA LEU A 152 4.03 -12.67 2.08
C LEU A 152 5.16 -11.94 2.82
N ASP A 153 5.20 -10.65 2.68
CA ASP A 153 6.10 -9.77 3.41
C ASP A 153 5.40 -9.20 4.64
N LEU A 154 5.91 -9.56 5.82
CA LEU A 154 5.41 -9.04 7.09
C LEU A 154 6.26 -7.84 7.50
N ASP A 155 5.58 -6.77 7.88
CA ASP A 155 6.23 -5.57 8.42
C ASP A 155 5.35 -4.90 9.47
N ALA A 156 5.96 -4.05 10.29
CA ALA A 156 5.29 -3.22 11.25
C ALA A 156 5.83 -1.80 11.14
N PHE A 157 4.96 -0.81 11.27
CA PHE A 157 5.38 0.58 11.24
C PHE A 157 4.86 1.35 12.46
N ASP A 158 5.58 2.39 12.84
CA ASP A 158 5.16 3.33 13.86
C ASP A 158 4.04 4.23 13.33
N ASP A 159 2.99 4.41 14.13
CA ASP A 159 1.88 5.33 13.88
C ASP A 159 1.80 6.28 15.07
N GLU A 160 2.45 7.43 14.94
CA GLU A 160 2.56 8.43 16.00
C GLU A 160 1.20 9.02 16.35
N ALA A 161 0.89 9.03 17.63
CA ALA A 161 -0.38 9.55 18.14
C ALA A 161 -0.23 10.97 18.70
N HIS A 162 -1.08 11.87 18.23
CA HIS A 162 -1.03 13.29 18.60
C HIS A 162 -2.09 13.70 19.66
N GLY A 163 -2.67 12.72 20.37
CA GLY A 163 -3.73 12.98 21.34
C GLY A 163 -3.83 11.91 22.43
N ARG A 164 -4.96 11.88 23.14
CA ARG A 164 -5.28 10.87 24.16
C ARG A 164 -6.17 9.79 23.56
N GLN A 165 -5.63 9.00 22.65
CA GLN A 165 -6.37 7.93 22.00
C GLN A 165 -6.31 6.64 22.82
N GLN A 166 -7.30 5.76 22.66
CA GLN A 166 -7.32 4.47 23.34
C GLN A 166 -6.17 3.58 22.85
N LEU A 167 -5.46 2.92 23.79
CA LEU A 167 -4.38 1.97 23.53
C LEU A 167 -3.11 2.55 22.89
N ILE A 168 -2.97 3.88 22.78
CA ILE A 168 -1.64 4.45 22.55
C ILE A 168 -0.77 4.24 23.77
N MET A 169 0.47 3.86 23.53
CA MET A 169 1.44 3.66 24.62
C MET A 169 2.79 4.21 24.18
N PHE A 170 3.59 4.64 25.18
CA PHE A 170 4.94 5.13 24.91
C PHE A 170 5.85 3.96 24.51
N HIS A 171 6.46 4.07 23.33
CA HIS A 171 7.39 3.08 22.82
C HIS A 171 8.82 3.55 22.98
N GLY A 172 9.62 2.86 23.83
CA GLY A 172 10.97 3.31 24.20
C GLY A 172 11.99 3.31 23.04
N PHE A 173 11.79 2.53 22.00
CA PHE A 173 12.67 2.54 20.83
C PHE A 173 12.39 3.73 19.89
N TYR A 174 11.10 4.10 19.73
CA TYR A 174 10.69 5.23 18.89
C TYR A 174 10.59 6.53 19.68
N GLU A 175 10.68 6.49 21.02
CA GLU A 175 10.59 7.63 21.94
C GLU A 175 9.32 8.47 21.79
N GLN A 176 8.18 7.83 21.43
CA GLN A 176 6.90 8.48 21.18
C GLN A 176 5.72 7.65 21.66
N TYR A 177 4.56 8.30 21.85
CA TYR A 177 3.27 7.60 22.02
C TYR A 177 2.74 7.24 20.62
N GLN A 178 2.38 5.97 20.43
CA GLN A 178 2.03 5.45 19.11
C GLN A 178 1.12 4.24 19.18
N TYR A 179 0.61 3.84 18.00
CA TYR A 179 0.25 2.46 17.68
C TYR A 179 1.40 1.78 16.95
N LEU A 180 1.33 0.46 16.81
CA LEU A 180 2.27 -0.32 16.00
C LEU A 180 1.49 -1.24 15.04
N PRO A 181 0.92 -0.72 13.94
CA PRO A 181 0.23 -1.52 12.95
C PRO A 181 1.12 -2.61 12.36
N ILE A 182 0.52 -3.79 12.09
CA ILE A 182 1.11 -4.81 11.22
C ILE A 182 0.50 -4.71 9.83
N VAL A 183 1.32 -4.91 8.81
CA VAL A 183 0.90 -4.99 7.41
C VAL A 183 1.53 -6.23 6.80
N VAL A 184 0.73 -7.01 6.10
CA VAL A 184 1.19 -8.14 5.29
C VAL A 184 0.91 -7.81 3.84
N THR A 185 1.96 -7.74 3.04
CA THR A 185 1.87 -7.47 1.59
C THR A 185 2.27 -8.71 0.80
N CYS A 186 1.71 -8.85 -0.40
CA CYS A 186 2.07 -9.92 -1.32
C CYS A 186 3.05 -9.40 -2.38
N ALA A 187 4.21 -10.04 -2.51
CA ALA A 187 5.24 -9.61 -3.46
C ALA A 187 4.81 -9.76 -4.93
N GLU A 188 4.02 -10.79 -5.26
CA GLU A 188 3.58 -11.06 -6.63
C GLU A 188 2.49 -10.10 -7.12
N THR A 189 1.72 -9.51 -6.20
CA THR A 189 0.60 -8.63 -6.54
C THR A 189 0.78 -7.18 -6.10
N ASP A 190 1.75 -6.88 -5.26
CA ASP A 190 1.94 -5.60 -4.55
C ASP A 190 0.75 -5.20 -3.65
N MET A 191 -0.19 -6.11 -3.42
CA MET A 191 -1.39 -5.83 -2.64
C MET A 191 -1.20 -6.10 -1.16
N VAL A 192 -1.91 -5.34 -0.36
CA VAL A 192 -2.07 -5.61 1.06
C VAL A 192 -3.01 -6.80 1.23
N ALA A 193 -2.51 -7.89 1.83
CA ALA A 193 -3.28 -9.09 2.13
C ALA A 193 -3.97 -9.00 3.50
N LEU A 194 -3.36 -8.28 4.46
CA LEU A 194 -3.87 -8.11 5.81
C LEU A 194 -3.29 -6.84 6.45
N VAL A 195 -4.10 -6.20 7.29
CA VAL A 195 -3.65 -5.16 8.22
C VAL A 195 -4.20 -5.43 9.61
N GLY A 196 -3.44 -5.05 10.64
CA GLY A 196 -3.88 -5.11 12.03
C GLY A 196 -3.41 -3.90 12.82
N LEU A 197 -4.33 -3.17 13.48
CA LEU A 197 -3.95 -2.12 14.41
C LEU A 197 -3.62 -2.73 15.78
N ARG A 198 -2.50 -2.33 16.38
CA ARG A 198 -2.01 -2.88 17.65
C ARG A 198 -1.60 -1.75 18.60
N HIS A 199 -1.59 -2.04 19.90
CA HIS A 199 -1.17 -1.06 20.91
C HIS A 199 0.33 -0.69 20.76
N GLY A 200 0.70 0.50 21.22
CA GLY A 200 2.01 1.09 20.92
C GLY A 200 3.24 0.38 21.46
N THR A 201 3.13 -0.41 22.52
CA THR A 201 4.26 -1.14 23.13
C THR A 201 4.35 -2.60 22.70
N CYS A 202 3.50 -3.06 21.76
CA CYS A 202 3.55 -4.45 21.32
C CYS A 202 4.86 -4.72 20.54
N PRO A 203 5.46 -5.92 20.69
CA PRO A 203 6.53 -6.33 19.81
C PRO A 203 6.01 -6.58 18.39
N ALA A 204 6.87 -6.46 17.37
CA ALA A 204 6.49 -6.58 15.97
C ALA A 204 5.78 -7.90 15.63
N TRP A 205 6.17 -8.99 16.27
CA TRP A 205 5.62 -10.34 16.05
C TRP A 205 4.28 -10.63 16.76
N LEU A 206 3.81 -9.75 17.67
CA LEU A 206 2.58 -10.03 18.45
C LEU A 206 1.37 -10.21 17.54
N GLY A 207 0.73 -11.39 17.59
CA GLY A 207 -0.45 -11.75 16.80
C GLY A 207 -0.14 -12.13 15.34
N ALA A 208 1.13 -12.02 14.90
CA ALA A 208 1.51 -12.39 13.53
C ALA A 208 1.35 -13.91 13.27
N ASP A 209 1.46 -14.74 14.29
CA ASP A 209 1.21 -16.18 14.21
C ASP A 209 -0.26 -16.49 13.89
N ASP A 210 -1.21 -15.82 14.53
CA ASP A 210 -2.64 -15.95 14.22
C ASP A 210 -2.98 -15.41 12.83
N ASP A 211 -2.37 -14.30 12.44
CA ASP A 211 -2.51 -13.72 11.09
C ASP A 211 -1.99 -14.68 10.02
N LEU A 212 -0.85 -15.35 10.26
CA LEU A 212 -0.32 -16.37 9.35
C LEU A 212 -1.21 -17.61 9.27
N ARG A 213 -1.77 -18.11 10.41
CA ARG A 213 -2.74 -19.20 10.39
C ARG A 213 -3.98 -18.85 9.58
N TYR A 214 -4.49 -17.64 9.76
CA TYR A 214 -5.61 -17.13 8.97
C TYR A 214 -5.28 -17.08 7.48
N LEU A 215 -4.20 -16.40 7.09
CA LEU A 215 -3.81 -16.25 5.68
C LEU A 215 -3.49 -17.58 5.01
N ALA A 216 -2.70 -18.45 5.66
CA ALA A 216 -2.34 -19.76 5.10
C ALA A 216 -3.58 -20.62 4.84
N ARG A 217 -4.57 -20.61 5.77
CA ARG A 217 -5.84 -21.30 5.56
C ARG A 217 -6.58 -20.73 4.34
N ARG A 218 -6.79 -19.39 4.27
CA ARG A 218 -7.52 -18.73 3.19
C ARG A 218 -6.85 -18.93 1.82
N ILE A 219 -5.52 -18.87 1.79
CA ILE A 219 -4.74 -19.10 0.56
C ILE A 219 -4.93 -20.53 0.08
N ARG A 220 -4.81 -21.53 0.97
CA ARG A 220 -4.92 -22.95 0.61
C ARG A 220 -6.35 -23.39 0.28
N GLU A 221 -7.35 -22.75 0.85
CA GLU A 221 -8.76 -22.95 0.46
C GLU A 221 -8.96 -22.60 -1.02
N ARG A 222 -8.25 -21.61 -1.54
CA ARG A 222 -8.35 -21.16 -2.94
C ARG A 222 -7.30 -21.79 -3.86
N PHE A 223 -6.08 -22.01 -3.36
CA PHE A 223 -4.92 -22.53 -4.08
C PHE A 223 -4.25 -23.64 -3.27
N PRO A 224 -4.76 -24.89 -3.32
CA PRO A 224 -4.32 -25.97 -2.43
C PRO A 224 -2.82 -26.31 -2.52
N ASP A 225 -2.25 -26.23 -3.73
CA ASP A 225 -0.87 -26.67 -4.02
C ASP A 225 0.15 -25.52 -4.02
N VAL A 226 -0.25 -24.30 -3.64
CA VAL A 226 0.62 -23.14 -3.68
C VAL A 226 1.74 -23.21 -2.61
N GLU A 227 2.96 -22.89 -2.99
CA GLU A 227 4.03 -22.61 -2.02
C GLU A 227 3.77 -21.25 -1.37
N ILE A 228 3.73 -21.22 -0.04
CA ILE A 228 3.60 -19.97 0.73
C ILE A 228 4.97 -19.66 1.33
N VAL A 229 5.52 -18.50 0.99
CA VAL A 229 6.81 -18.00 1.44
C VAL A 229 6.62 -16.80 2.35
N ILE A 230 7.28 -16.77 3.48
CA ILE A 230 7.25 -15.68 4.46
C ILE A 230 8.58 -14.95 4.45
N ARG A 231 8.53 -13.63 4.27
CA ARG A 231 9.69 -12.76 4.49
C ARG A 231 9.32 -11.74 5.56
N ALA A 232 10.24 -11.51 6.51
CA ALA A 232 10.03 -10.54 7.59
C ALA A 232 11.36 -9.98 8.08
N ASP A 233 11.35 -8.86 8.75
CA ASP A 233 12.54 -8.29 9.38
C ASP A 233 12.90 -9.00 10.69
N GLY A 234 13.97 -8.53 11.36
CA GLY A 234 14.46 -9.12 12.61
C GLY A 234 13.49 -8.99 13.79
N GLY A 235 12.49 -8.13 13.71
CA GLY A 235 11.46 -7.99 14.73
C GLY A 235 10.53 -9.21 14.82
N PHE A 236 10.51 -10.04 13.77
CA PHE A 236 9.75 -11.30 13.69
C PHE A 236 10.62 -12.55 13.93
N ALA A 237 11.91 -12.41 14.23
CA ALA A 237 12.84 -13.53 14.43
C ALA A 237 12.67 -14.16 15.82
N THR A 238 11.56 -14.81 16.07
CA THR A 238 11.21 -15.43 17.36
C THR A 238 10.90 -16.93 17.23
N PRO A 239 11.08 -17.72 18.30
CA PRO A 239 10.69 -19.13 18.29
C PRO A 239 9.26 -19.36 17.81
N LEU A 240 8.30 -18.57 18.29
CA LEU A 240 6.89 -18.66 17.90
C LEU A 240 6.69 -18.53 16.38
N MET A 241 7.38 -17.57 15.75
CA MET A 241 7.27 -17.37 14.30
C MET A 241 7.87 -18.52 13.50
N TYR A 242 8.95 -19.12 13.99
CA TYR A 242 9.53 -20.31 13.36
C TYR A 242 8.62 -21.53 13.51
N GLU A 243 8.09 -21.76 14.72
CA GLU A 243 7.18 -22.86 15.02
C GLU A 243 5.90 -22.80 14.17
N VAL A 244 5.28 -21.63 14.02
CA VAL A 244 4.10 -21.47 13.17
C VAL A 244 4.42 -21.72 11.68
N CYS A 245 5.59 -21.28 11.20
CA CYS A 245 6.02 -21.59 9.84
C CYS A 245 6.19 -23.10 9.63
N GLU A 246 6.77 -23.81 10.61
CA GLU A 246 6.94 -25.26 10.56
C GLU A 246 5.59 -26.00 10.66
N GLU A 247 4.75 -25.62 11.60
CA GLU A 247 3.39 -26.18 11.78
C GLU A 247 2.58 -26.08 10.49
N LEU A 248 2.61 -24.91 9.88
CA LEU A 248 1.87 -24.62 8.66
C LEU A 248 2.62 -25.00 7.36
N ARG A 249 3.81 -25.58 7.45
CA ARG A 249 4.66 -25.92 6.29
C ARG A 249 4.86 -24.71 5.37
N LEU A 250 5.22 -23.57 5.94
CA LEU A 250 5.58 -22.36 5.21
C LEU A 250 7.07 -22.32 5.03
N THR A 251 7.52 -21.91 3.84
CA THR A 251 8.90 -21.53 3.61
C THR A 251 9.13 -20.15 4.23
N HIS A 252 10.23 -19.93 4.94
CA HIS A 252 10.51 -18.63 5.51
C HIS A 252 11.96 -18.17 5.28
N THR A 253 12.14 -16.86 5.19
CA THR A 253 13.42 -16.16 5.31
C THR A 253 13.23 -14.89 6.12
N ILE A 254 13.68 -14.89 7.36
CA ILE A 254 13.45 -13.83 8.34
C ILE A 254 14.80 -13.21 8.72
N GLY A 255 14.86 -11.88 8.71
CA GLY A 255 16.04 -11.13 9.16
C GLY A 255 16.44 -11.51 10.57
N LEU A 256 17.75 -11.57 10.83
CA LEU A 256 18.28 -11.91 12.14
C LEU A 256 19.29 -10.84 12.60
N GLY A 257 19.12 -10.35 13.82
CA GLY A 257 20.03 -9.36 14.41
C GLY A 257 21.44 -9.93 14.58
N MET A 258 22.45 -9.18 14.14
CA MET A 258 23.88 -9.53 14.29
C MET A 258 24.34 -9.38 15.72
N ASN A 259 24.21 -10.42 16.55
CA ASN A 259 24.73 -10.47 17.89
C ASN A 259 26.25 -10.77 17.94
N PRO A 260 26.93 -10.65 19.09
CA PRO A 260 28.37 -10.87 19.21
C PRO A 260 28.83 -12.24 18.71
N ARG A 261 28.05 -13.31 18.93
CA ARG A 261 28.38 -14.67 18.51
C ARG A 261 28.34 -14.82 16.98
N LEU A 262 27.30 -14.30 16.31
CA LEU A 262 27.23 -14.29 14.84
C LEU A 262 28.32 -13.40 14.23
N LYS A 263 28.69 -12.31 14.90
CA LYS A 263 29.81 -11.44 14.50
C LYS A 263 31.14 -12.18 14.58
N ALA A 264 31.39 -12.97 15.63
CA ALA A 264 32.59 -13.78 15.78
C ALA A 264 32.66 -14.89 14.71
N LEU A 265 31.55 -15.62 14.48
CA LEU A 265 31.50 -16.69 13.48
C LEU A 265 31.72 -16.23 12.03
N SER A 266 31.49 -14.95 11.74
CA SER A 266 31.64 -14.37 10.39
C SER A 266 32.86 -13.44 10.26
N ALA A 267 33.75 -13.39 11.26
CA ALA A 267 34.86 -12.45 11.29
C ALA A 267 35.85 -12.68 10.14
N ASP A 268 36.27 -13.93 9.93
CA ASP A 268 37.23 -14.31 8.90
C ASP A 268 36.67 -14.05 7.49
N LEU A 269 35.38 -14.35 7.30
CA LEU A 269 34.72 -14.10 6.01
C LEU A 269 34.64 -12.60 5.69
N LEU A 270 34.37 -11.75 6.71
CA LEU A 270 34.38 -10.31 6.52
C LEU A 270 35.78 -9.78 6.19
N ALA A 271 36.83 -10.29 6.88
CA ALA A 271 38.21 -9.94 6.59
C ALA A 271 38.60 -10.34 5.16
N GLN A 272 38.14 -11.50 4.68
CA GLN A 272 38.32 -11.93 3.31
C GLN A 272 37.62 -10.99 2.31
N ALA A 273 36.37 -10.60 2.57
CA ALA A 273 35.67 -9.65 1.71
C ALA A 273 36.36 -8.29 1.64
N GLN A 274 36.85 -7.78 2.79
CA GLN A 274 37.63 -6.55 2.84
C GLN A 274 38.93 -6.66 2.03
N LYS A 275 39.69 -7.73 2.21
CA LYS A 275 40.92 -7.95 1.45
C LYS A 275 40.67 -7.97 -0.05
N GLN A 276 39.62 -8.69 -0.52
CA GLN A 276 39.28 -8.73 -1.93
C GLN A 276 38.84 -7.37 -2.48
N PHE A 277 38.16 -6.57 -1.65
CA PHE A 277 37.81 -5.20 -2.02
C PHE A 277 39.06 -4.32 -2.13
N ASP A 278 40.00 -4.41 -1.20
CA ASP A 278 41.26 -3.65 -1.21
C ASP A 278 42.12 -3.99 -2.44
N GLU A 279 42.09 -5.26 -2.88
CA GLU A 279 42.82 -5.73 -4.05
C GLU A 279 42.17 -5.34 -5.40
N THR A 280 40.84 -5.27 -5.44
CA THR A 280 40.10 -5.12 -6.71
C THR A 280 39.44 -3.76 -6.89
N GLY A 281 39.17 -3.03 -5.79
CA GLY A 281 38.33 -1.82 -5.77
C GLY A 281 36.86 -2.09 -6.08
N LEU A 282 36.45 -3.35 -6.26
CA LEU A 282 35.09 -3.73 -6.57
C LEU A 282 34.37 -4.26 -5.33
N GLN A 283 33.08 -3.91 -5.19
CA GLN A 283 32.25 -4.44 -4.13
C GLN A 283 32.31 -5.95 -4.05
N GLN A 284 32.53 -6.48 -2.84
CA GLN A 284 32.58 -7.91 -2.57
C GLN A 284 31.39 -8.33 -1.70
N ARG A 285 30.80 -9.47 -2.03
CA ARG A 285 29.70 -10.08 -1.28
C ARG A 285 30.02 -11.56 -1.08
N LEU A 286 30.32 -11.95 0.14
CA LEU A 286 30.60 -13.33 0.54
C LEU A 286 29.50 -13.82 1.48
N PHE A 287 29.24 -15.14 1.42
CA PHE A 287 28.15 -15.75 2.18
C PHE A 287 28.63 -16.92 3.01
N LEU A 288 28.14 -17.02 4.23
CA LEU A 288 28.34 -18.12 5.14
C LEU A 288 26.99 -18.76 5.47
N ALA A 289 26.89 -20.08 5.27
CA ALA A 289 25.75 -20.88 5.66
C ALA A 289 26.13 -21.75 6.86
N LEU A 290 25.36 -21.68 7.95
CA LEU A 290 25.63 -22.43 9.19
C LEU A 290 24.35 -22.75 9.95
N GLU A 291 24.41 -23.78 10.79
CA GLU A 291 23.39 -23.98 11.82
C GLU A 291 23.75 -23.15 13.04
N TYR A 292 22.78 -22.40 13.54
CA TYR A 292 22.94 -21.52 14.69
C TYR A 292 21.78 -21.71 15.67
N GLN A 293 22.12 -21.70 16.95
CA GLN A 293 21.15 -21.72 18.04
C GLN A 293 21.42 -20.55 18.99
N ALA A 294 20.46 -19.66 19.13
CA ALA A 294 20.48 -18.66 20.20
C ALA A 294 20.09 -19.32 21.53
N ASP A 295 20.52 -18.77 22.65
CA ASP A 295 20.25 -19.33 23.98
C ASP A 295 18.73 -19.42 24.30
N SER A 296 17.94 -18.54 23.70
CA SER A 296 16.47 -18.51 23.82
C SER A 296 15.73 -19.44 22.85
N TRP A 297 16.45 -20.12 21.95
CA TRP A 297 15.81 -20.99 20.94
C TRP A 297 15.77 -22.43 21.39
N PRO A 298 14.65 -23.14 21.23
CA PRO A 298 14.52 -24.54 21.62
C PRO A 298 15.34 -25.49 20.75
N ALA A 299 15.65 -25.09 19.50
CA ALA A 299 16.38 -25.87 18.53
C ALA A 299 17.28 -24.98 17.64
N PRO A 300 18.36 -25.56 17.04
CA PRO A 300 19.16 -24.85 16.05
C PRO A 300 18.35 -24.52 14.80
N ARG A 301 18.71 -23.42 14.15
CA ARG A 301 18.09 -22.95 12.92
C ARG A 301 19.15 -22.73 11.83
N GLN A 302 18.73 -22.86 10.59
CA GLN A 302 19.56 -22.59 9.44
C GLN A 302 19.72 -21.06 9.28
N VAL A 303 20.96 -20.60 9.19
CA VAL A 303 21.29 -19.19 9.10
C VAL A 303 22.24 -18.93 7.94
N VAL A 304 21.94 -17.91 7.16
CA VAL A 304 22.82 -17.37 6.12
C VAL A 304 23.30 -15.99 6.57
N ILE A 305 24.63 -15.80 6.57
CA ILE A 305 25.26 -14.51 6.86
C ILE A 305 25.86 -13.98 5.56
N LYS A 306 25.49 -12.75 5.19
CA LYS A 306 26.15 -11.97 4.16
C LYS A 306 27.24 -11.10 4.79
N CYS A 307 28.47 -11.19 4.29
CA CYS A 307 29.56 -10.26 4.57
C CYS A 307 29.85 -9.45 3.31
N GLU A 308 29.89 -8.14 3.43
CA GLU A 308 30.01 -7.22 2.31
C GLU A 308 31.07 -6.17 2.59
N ALA A 309 31.90 -5.85 1.59
CA ALA A 309 32.86 -4.77 1.61
C ALA A 309 32.69 -3.90 0.35
N HIS A 310 32.60 -2.60 0.51
CA HIS A 310 32.40 -1.61 -0.56
C HIS A 310 33.01 -0.26 -0.16
N ALA A 311 32.96 0.74 -1.04
CA ALA A 311 33.57 2.04 -0.86
C ALA A 311 33.12 2.80 0.42
N GLU A 312 31.90 2.50 0.92
CA GLU A 312 31.36 3.12 2.15
C GLU A 312 31.70 2.32 3.42
N GLY A 313 32.46 1.21 3.31
CA GLY A 313 32.86 0.37 4.43
C GLY A 313 32.40 -1.07 4.34
N THR A 314 32.32 -1.74 5.50
CA THR A 314 31.89 -3.13 5.61
C THR A 314 30.52 -3.28 6.25
N ASN A 315 29.77 -4.29 5.83
CA ASN A 315 28.46 -4.62 6.37
C ASN A 315 28.30 -6.12 6.57
N ARG A 316 27.55 -6.50 7.62
CA ARG A 316 27.14 -7.89 7.88
C ARG A 316 25.66 -7.96 8.18
N ARG A 317 24.95 -8.88 7.54
CA ARG A 317 23.55 -9.15 7.82
C ARG A 317 23.30 -10.66 7.83
N ALA A 318 22.44 -11.10 8.71
CA ALA A 318 22.03 -12.49 8.81
C ALA A 318 20.56 -12.67 8.56
N VAL A 319 20.18 -13.84 8.04
CA VAL A 319 18.80 -14.30 7.91
C VAL A 319 18.68 -15.73 8.42
N SER A 320 17.56 -16.04 9.08
CA SER A 320 17.16 -17.41 9.38
C SER A 320 16.23 -17.91 8.27
N THR A 321 16.38 -19.17 7.86
CA THR A 321 15.59 -19.76 6.78
C THR A 321 15.35 -21.25 7.02
N ASN A 322 14.32 -21.81 6.40
CA ASN A 322 14.08 -23.26 6.27
C ASN A 322 14.06 -23.69 4.79
N ARG A 323 14.59 -22.86 3.87
CA ARG A 323 14.57 -23.17 2.44
C ARG A 323 15.42 -24.37 2.09
N PRO A 324 14.92 -25.28 1.24
CA PRO A 324 15.77 -26.35 0.68
C PRO A 324 16.97 -25.76 -0.08
N GLY A 325 18.13 -26.39 0.08
CA GLY A 325 19.37 -25.97 -0.63
C GLY A 325 20.02 -24.68 -0.08
N TRP A 326 19.61 -24.18 1.06
CA TRP A 326 20.11 -22.96 1.70
C TRP A 326 21.65 -22.93 1.86
N SER A 327 22.27 -24.07 2.14
CA SER A 327 23.72 -24.20 2.31
C SER A 327 24.48 -24.34 0.98
N VAL A 328 23.81 -24.80 -0.07
CA VAL A 328 24.39 -24.96 -1.41
C VAL A 328 24.43 -23.63 -2.16
N ASN A 329 23.38 -22.82 -2.03
CA ASN A 329 23.31 -21.50 -2.65
C ASN A 329 22.83 -20.44 -1.65
N PRO A 330 23.65 -20.06 -0.65
CA PRO A 330 23.26 -19.08 0.36
C PRO A 330 23.06 -17.67 -0.22
N GLN A 331 23.70 -17.36 -1.34
CA GLN A 331 23.49 -16.09 -2.03
C GLN A 331 22.06 -15.97 -2.55
N ALA A 332 21.51 -16.99 -3.19
CA ALA A 332 20.14 -16.96 -3.71
C ALA A 332 19.11 -16.78 -2.59
N VAL A 333 19.32 -17.44 -1.45
CA VAL A 333 18.47 -17.26 -0.25
C VAL A 333 18.48 -15.81 0.25
N TYR A 334 19.69 -15.23 0.32
CA TYR A 334 19.81 -13.84 0.77
C TYR A 334 19.24 -12.85 -0.26
N ASP A 335 19.46 -13.07 -1.54
CA ASP A 335 18.95 -12.20 -2.61
C ASP A 335 17.41 -12.22 -2.67
N GLU A 336 16.78 -13.37 -2.43
CA GLU A 336 15.33 -13.46 -2.25
C GLU A 336 14.85 -12.66 -1.01
N TYR A 337 15.55 -12.74 0.10
CA TYR A 337 15.26 -11.90 1.26
C TYR A 337 15.41 -10.42 0.93
N ALA A 338 16.45 -10.04 0.20
CA ALA A 338 16.72 -8.66 -0.16
C ALA A 338 15.61 -8.05 -1.04
N ALA A 339 14.90 -8.88 -1.81
CA ALA A 339 13.73 -8.45 -2.59
C ALA A 339 12.56 -7.98 -1.71
N ARG A 340 12.56 -8.26 -0.39
CA ARG A 340 11.63 -7.63 0.59
C ARG A 340 11.71 -6.10 0.56
N GLY A 341 12.81 -5.52 0.11
CA GLY A 341 12.93 -4.06 -0.06
C GLY A 341 11.81 -3.43 -0.90
N GLU A 342 11.17 -4.19 -1.79
CA GLU A 342 10.01 -3.69 -2.54
C GLU A 342 8.76 -3.55 -1.66
N SER A 343 8.57 -4.41 -0.66
CA SER A 343 7.46 -4.25 0.30
C SER A 343 7.62 -2.98 1.15
N GLU A 344 8.85 -2.57 1.44
CA GLU A 344 9.11 -1.30 2.13
C GLU A 344 8.60 -0.10 1.32
N ASN A 345 8.64 -0.18 -0.02
CA ASN A 345 8.06 0.85 -0.89
C ASN A 345 6.52 0.86 -0.78
N ARG A 346 5.87 -0.30 -0.68
CA ARG A 346 4.41 -0.38 -0.46
C ARG A 346 4.02 0.16 0.91
N ASN A 347 4.80 -0.16 1.94
CA ASN A 347 4.59 0.37 3.29
C ASN A 347 4.79 1.89 3.35
N LYS A 348 5.80 2.43 2.64
CA LYS A 348 5.99 3.87 2.50
C LYS A 348 4.83 4.54 1.77
N GLU A 349 4.32 3.89 0.72
CA GLU A 349 3.17 4.37 -0.04
C GLU A 349 1.92 4.40 0.85
N LEU A 350 1.64 3.32 1.59
CA LEU A 350 0.53 3.25 2.54
C LEU A 350 0.66 4.29 3.65
N LYS A 351 1.82 4.31 4.33
CA LYS A 351 2.08 5.17 5.48
C LYS A 351 2.12 6.65 5.09
N ARG A 352 2.96 7.03 4.12
CA ARG A 352 3.26 8.44 3.82
C ARG A 352 2.42 9.02 2.71
N GLU A 353 2.23 8.27 1.62
CA GLU A 353 1.52 8.78 0.44
C GLU A 353 0.00 8.77 0.62
N LEU A 354 -0.52 7.75 1.31
CA LEU A 354 -1.93 7.64 1.65
C LEU A 354 -2.23 8.04 3.10
N ALA A 355 -1.20 8.40 3.89
CA ALA A 355 -1.31 8.88 5.26
C ALA A 355 -2.00 7.89 6.24
N ALA A 356 -1.70 6.59 6.12
CA ALA A 356 -2.27 5.57 7.00
C ALA A 356 -1.77 5.65 8.46
N ASP A 357 -0.75 6.47 8.72
CA ASP A 357 -0.23 6.81 10.04
C ASP A 357 -0.93 8.05 10.67
N ARG A 358 -2.07 8.46 10.13
CA ARG A 358 -2.90 9.54 10.69
C ARG A 358 -4.18 9.00 11.31
N THR A 359 -4.02 8.12 12.29
CA THR A 359 -5.13 7.59 13.08
C THR A 359 -5.52 8.56 14.18
N SER A 360 -6.35 9.56 13.88
CA SER A 360 -6.66 10.70 14.73
C SER A 360 -7.91 10.55 15.59
N ASP A 361 -8.65 9.42 15.52
CA ASP A 361 -9.85 9.21 16.34
C ASP A 361 -9.48 8.82 17.78
N HIS A 362 -10.36 9.15 18.75
CA HIS A 362 -10.17 8.72 20.14
C HIS A 362 -10.33 7.22 20.32
N ARG A 363 -11.26 6.58 19.58
CA ARG A 363 -11.59 5.17 19.72
C ARG A 363 -10.67 4.29 18.90
N PHE A 364 -10.15 3.23 19.54
CA PHE A 364 -9.27 2.26 18.88
C PHE A 364 -9.92 1.59 17.66
N LEU A 365 -11.19 1.16 17.77
CA LEU A 365 -11.87 0.49 16.66
C LEU A 365 -12.11 1.42 15.46
N ALA A 366 -12.34 2.71 15.70
CA ALA A 366 -12.46 3.69 14.62
C ALA A 366 -11.14 3.88 13.87
N ASN A 367 -10.02 3.95 14.58
CA ASN A 367 -8.68 4.00 13.98
C ASN A 367 -8.36 2.70 13.24
N PHE A 368 -8.77 1.54 13.77
CA PHE A 368 -8.59 0.27 13.08
C PHE A 368 -9.41 0.21 11.78
N PHE A 369 -10.63 0.74 11.80
CA PHE A 369 -11.44 0.86 10.58
C PHE A 369 -10.78 1.79 9.56
N ARG A 370 -10.23 2.93 9.98
CA ARG A 370 -9.46 3.82 9.10
C ARG A 370 -8.30 3.10 8.43
N LEU A 371 -7.55 2.29 9.17
CA LEU A 371 -6.45 1.51 8.60
C LEU A 371 -6.95 0.57 7.46
N TYR A 372 -8.15 -0.04 7.62
CA TYR A 372 -8.78 -0.80 6.53
C TYR A 372 -9.15 0.07 5.33
N LEU A 373 -9.65 1.29 5.54
CA LEU A 373 -9.96 2.20 4.44
C LEU A 373 -8.70 2.61 3.66
N HIS A 374 -7.59 2.85 4.34
CA HIS A 374 -6.30 3.14 3.71
C HIS A 374 -5.75 1.91 2.94
N ALA A 375 -5.85 0.71 3.50
CA ALA A 375 -5.46 -0.52 2.83
C ALA A 375 -6.33 -0.78 1.57
N ALA A 376 -7.63 -0.54 1.66
CA ALA A 376 -8.54 -0.63 0.52
C ALA A 376 -8.19 0.40 -0.58
N ALA A 377 -7.88 1.64 -0.20
CA ALA A 377 -7.44 2.67 -1.14
C ALA A 377 -6.15 2.26 -1.86
N LEU A 378 -5.16 1.73 -1.12
CA LEU A 378 -3.94 1.22 -1.73
C LEU A 378 -4.22 0.06 -2.69
N ASN A 379 -5.02 -0.92 -2.28
CA ASN A 379 -5.35 -2.07 -3.12
C ASN A 379 -6.12 -1.66 -4.38
N LEU A 380 -7.04 -0.69 -4.29
CA LEU A 380 -7.72 -0.13 -5.45
C LEU A 380 -6.72 0.50 -6.44
N LEU A 381 -5.78 1.30 -5.93
CA LEU A 381 -4.74 1.92 -6.74
C LEU A 381 -3.81 0.89 -7.37
N VAL A 382 -3.37 -0.11 -6.61
CA VAL A 382 -2.49 -1.19 -7.10
C VAL A 382 -3.19 -1.98 -8.22
N ARG A 383 -4.46 -2.36 -8.03
CA ARG A 383 -5.24 -3.06 -9.06
C ARG A 383 -5.42 -2.20 -10.32
N LEU A 384 -5.75 -0.93 -10.16
CA LEU A 384 -5.87 0.01 -11.28
C LEU A 384 -4.54 0.16 -12.02
N ARG A 385 -3.45 0.34 -11.30
CA ARG A 385 -2.07 0.41 -11.83
C ARG A 385 -1.75 -0.82 -12.68
N ARG A 386 -1.99 -2.01 -12.14
CA ARG A 386 -1.74 -3.28 -12.83
C ARG A 386 -2.63 -3.47 -14.07
N ALA A 387 -3.87 -3.00 -14.03
CA ALA A 387 -4.82 -3.11 -15.14
C ALA A 387 -4.49 -2.15 -16.30
N THR A 388 -3.86 -1.01 -16.00
CA THR A 388 -3.68 0.07 -16.98
C THR A 388 -2.22 0.34 -17.36
N SER A 389 -1.24 -0.25 -16.64
CA SER A 389 0.18 -0.03 -16.93
C SER A 389 0.60 -0.70 -18.25
N GLN A 390 1.43 0.01 -18.99
CA GLN A 390 2.13 -0.52 -20.16
C GLN A 390 3.43 -1.19 -19.67
N ARG A 391 3.34 -2.46 -19.31
CA ARG A 391 4.52 -3.21 -18.86
C ARG A 391 5.47 -3.41 -20.04
N LEU A 392 6.70 -2.96 -19.88
CA LEU A 392 7.80 -3.34 -20.76
C LEU A 392 8.29 -4.71 -20.29
N GLU A 393 8.40 -5.65 -21.22
CA GLU A 393 9.06 -6.92 -20.97
C GLU A 393 10.59 -6.71 -20.96
N PRO A 394 11.36 -7.60 -20.32
CA PRO A 394 12.84 -7.52 -20.33
C PRO A 394 13.45 -7.38 -21.72
N ASP A 395 12.91 -8.06 -22.71
CA ASP A 395 13.38 -8.01 -24.11
C ASP A 395 13.24 -6.62 -24.73
N ASP A 396 12.22 -5.83 -24.34
CA ASP A 396 12.00 -4.46 -24.81
C ASP A 396 13.14 -3.51 -24.42
N VAL A 397 13.92 -3.88 -23.42
CA VAL A 397 15.07 -3.11 -22.93
C VAL A 397 16.42 -3.73 -23.31
N GLY A 398 16.42 -4.77 -24.14
CA GLY A 398 17.63 -5.48 -24.57
C GLY A 398 18.27 -6.30 -23.45
N ILE A 399 17.48 -6.79 -22.51
CA ILE A 399 17.89 -7.70 -21.45
C ILE A 399 17.39 -9.09 -21.85
N GLU A 400 18.28 -9.93 -22.31
CA GLU A 400 17.97 -11.33 -22.66
C GLU A 400 17.68 -12.13 -21.38
N THR A 401 16.43 -12.27 -21.00
CA THR A 401 16.03 -13.09 -19.88
C THR A 401 14.53 -13.32 -19.84
N ASP A 402 14.11 -14.55 -19.70
CA ASP A 402 12.75 -14.98 -19.38
C ASP A 402 12.49 -14.89 -17.85
N LEU A 403 13.46 -14.41 -17.09
CA LEU A 403 13.39 -14.35 -15.64
C LEU A 403 12.51 -13.19 -15.18
N PRO A 404 11.80 -13.37 -14.06
CA PRO A 404 11.11 -12.25 -13.40
C PRO A 404 12.10 -11.11 -13.11
N THR A 405 11.62 -9.87 -13.08
CA THR A 405 12.43 -8.67 -12.78
C THR A 405 13.30 -8.83 -11.52
N GLU A 406 12.82 -9.58 -10.55
CA GLU A 406 13.52 -9.92 -9.30
C GLU A 406 14.77 -10.78 -9.51
N ALA A 407 14.81 -11.56 -10.59
CA ALA A 407 15.93 -12.41 -10.95
C ALA A 407 16.95 -11.71 -11.85
N LEU A 408 16.70 -10.46 -12.28
CA LEU A 408 17.66 -9.69 -13.06
C LEU A 408 18.93 -9.41 -12.26
N ALA A 409 20.07 -9.41 -12.95
CA ALA A 409 21.33 -9.03 -12.33
C ALA A 409 21.29 -7.59 -11.82
N ALA A 410 21.98 -7.31 -10.71
CA ALA A 410 21.98 -6.00 -10.09
C ALA A 410 22.30 -4.82 -11.05
N PRO A 411 23.24 -4.94 -12.02
CA PRO A 411 23.49 -3.89 -13.01
C PRO A 411 22.34 -3.68 -14.02
N GLN A 412 21.54 -4.72 -14.30
CA GLN A 412 20.44 -4.66 -15.26
C GLN A 412 19.19 -4.01 -14.69
N ARG A 413 18.91 -4.20 -13.38
CA ARG A 413 17.73 -3.66 -12.69
C ARG A 413 17.59 -2.14 -12.80
N PRO A 414 18.60 -1.30 -12.50
CA PRO A 414 18.47 0.14 -12.61
C PRO A 414 18.13 0.61 -14.03
N THR A 415 18.73 -0.01 -15.06
CA THR A 415 18.45 0.34 -16.46
C THR A 415 17.03 -0.01 -16.85
N PHE A 416 16.55 -1.21 -16.47
CA PHE A 416 15.20 -1.68 -16.72
C PHE A 416 14.17 -0.77 -16.04
N PHE A 417 14.28 -0.52 -14.73
CA PHE A 417 13.35 0.35 -14.00
C PHE A 417 13.38 1.79 -14.48
N ASN A 418 14.54 2.34 -14.79
CA ASN A 418 14.64 3.70 -15.30
C ASN A 418 13.94 3.87 -16.66
N ARG A 419 14.02 2.84 -17.53
CA ARG A 419 13.32 2.84 -18.81
C ARG A 419 11.82 2.71 -18.61
N ARG A 420 11.35 1.78 -17.75
CA ARG A 420 9.93 1.65 -17.41
C ARG A 420 9.34 2.95 -16.86
N ARG A 421 10.03 3.62 -15.94
CA ARG A 421 9.58 4.90 -15.37
C ARG A 421 9.49 6.01 -16.38
N ARG A 422 10.35 6.01 -17.39
CA ARG A 422 10.30 7.00 -18.47
C ARG A 422 9.14 6.74 -19.42
N ASP A 423 8.94 5.50 -19.81
CA ASP A 423 7.99 5.12 -20.87
C ASP A 423 6.57 4.92 -20.30
N ASP A 424 6.44 4.47 -19.05
CA ASP A 424 5.17 4.42 -18.30
C ASP A 424 5.35 4.93 -16.86
N PRO A 425 5.39 6.25 -16.65
CA PRO A 425 5.57 6.82 -15.31
C PRO A 425 4.48 6.43 -14.32
N LEU A 426 3.25 6.18 -14.79
CA LEU A 426 2.14 5.75 -13.94
C LEU A 426 2.28 4.28 -13.53
N GLY A 427 2.81 3.40 -14.39
CA GLY A 427 3.01 1.99 -14.07
C GLY A 427 3.95 1.76 -12.89
N GLU A 428 4.92 2.64 -12.69
CA GLU A 428 5.89 2.61 -11.58
C GLU A 428 5.65 3.72 -10.55
N GLY A 429 4.65 4.58 -10.77
CA GLY A 429 4.38 5.74 -9.92
C GLY A 429 3.68 5.37 -8.62
N PHE A 430 4.10 5.99 -7.52
CA PHE A 430 3.40 5.95 -6.24
C PHE A 430 2.10 6.75 -6.29
N ALA A 431 1.32 6.70 -5.20
CA ALA A 431 0.05 7.41 -5.08
C ALA A 431 0.15 8.91 -5.40
N CYS A 432 1.25 9.59 -5.02
CA CYS A 432 1.48 11.00 -5.37
C CYS A 432 1.60 11.22 -6.89
N THR A 433 2.23 10.31 -7.62
CA THR A 433 2.32 10.38 -9.09
C THR A 433 0.94 10.23 -9.73
N TRP A 434 0.15 9.25 -9.27
CA TRP A 434 -1.22 9.04 -9.72
C TRP A 434 -2.12 10.22 -9.38
N ARG A 435 -1.95 10.79 -8.18
CA ARG A 435 -2.65 11.99 -7.75
C ARG A 435 -2.38 13.16 -8.71
N THR A 436 -1.13 13.42 -9.01
CA THR A 436 -0.72 14.54 -9.85
C THR A 436 -1.10 14.36 -11.32
N ARG A 437 -0.93 13.14 -11.87
CA ARG A 437 -1.07 12.88 -13.30
C ARG A 437 -2.45 12.40 -13.73
N LEU A 438 -3.26 11.91 -12.81
CA LEU A 438 -4.60 11.43 -13.11
C LEU A 438 -5.67 12.10 -12.24
N ILE A 439 -5.57 11.97 -10.91
CA ILE A 439 -6.67 12.28 -10.00
C ILE A 439 -6.95 13.79 -9.99
N LYS A 440 -5.92 14.61 -9.84
CA LYS A 440 -6.03 16.07 -9.78
C LYS A 440 -6.19 16.68 -11.17
N ALA A 441 -7.34 16.42 -11.77
CA ALA A 441 -7.74 16.95 -13.08
C ALA A 441 -8.84 18.00 -12.89
N ALA A 442 -8.55 19.23 -13.23
CA ALA A 442 -9.54 20.31 -13.20
C ALA A 442 -10.57 20.13 -14.33
N ALA A 443 -11.84 20.23 -14.00
CA ALA A 443 -12.93 20.10 -14.97
C ALA A 443 -14.15 20.93 -14.60
N GLU A 444 -14.93 21.29 -15.61
CA GLU A 444 -16.28 21.81 -15.47
C GLU A 444 -17.29 20.68 -15.56
N VAL A 445 -18.25 20.66 -14.62
CA VAL A 445 -19.32 19.65 -14.56
C VAL A 445 -20.65 20.29 -14.95
N ILE A 446 -21.21 19.86 -16.07
CA ILE A 446 -22.46 20.38 -16.62
C ILE A 446 -23.53 19.30 -16.52
N VAL A 447 -24.54 19.54 -15.69
CA VAL A 447 -25.68 18.63 -15.51
C VAL A 447 -26.84 19.08 -16.41
N SER A 448 -27.41 18.15 -17.14
CA SER A 448 -28.62 18.37 -17.95
C SER A 448 -29.59 17.22 -17.73
N ALA A 449 -30.82 17.36 -18.18
CA ALA A 449 -31.87 16.34 -18.00
C ALA A 449 -31.49 14.94 -18.54
N ARG A 450 -30.57 14.84 -19.49
CA ARG A 450 -30.24 13.56 -20.15
C ARG A 450 -28.82 13.09 -19.92
N ARG A 451 -27.90 13.93 -19.44
CA ARG A 451 -26.48 13.59 -19.27
C ARG A 451 -25.76 14.52 -18.30
N VAL A 452 -24.69 14.00 -17.74
CA VAL A 452 -23.65 14.82 -17.11
C VAL A 452 -22.48 14.88 -18.09
N LEU A 453 -22.03 16.09 -18.41
CA LEU A 453 -20.88 16.36 -19.27
C LEU A 453 -19.74 16.88 -18.41
N ILE A 454 -18.57 16.23 -18.51
CA ILE A 454 -17.34 16.63 -17.86
C ILE A 454 -16.42 17.23 -18.91
N ARG A 455 -16.04 18.51 -18.73
CA ARG A 455 -15.12 19.21 -19.63
C ARG A 455 -13.76 19.37 -18.98
N LEU A 456 -12.79 18.61 -19.48
CA LEU A 456 -11.39 18.76 -19.11
C LEU A 456 -10.75 19.87 -19.97
N SER A 457 -9.70 20.51 -19.46
CA SER A 457 -8.93 21.47 -20.25
C SER A 457 -8.09 20.76 -21.31
N ALA A 458 -8.16 21.21 -22.56
CA ALA A 458 -7.30 20.73 -23.65
C ALA A 458 -5.81 21.07 -23.44
N SER A 459 -5.49 22.04 -22.58
CA SER A 459 -4.12 22.42 -22.23
C SER A 459 -3.56 21.63 -21.03
N TRP A 460 -4.34 20.71 -20.45
CA TRP A 460 -3.86 19.89 -19.34
C TRP A 460 -2.80 18.89 -19.84
N PRO A 461 -1.56 18.91 -19.30
CA PRO A 461 -0.44 18.16 -19.87
C PRO A 461 -0.59 16.63 -19.79
N PHE A 462 -1.53 16.13 -19.00
CA PHE A 462 -1.76 14.68 -18.78
C PHE A 462 -3.07 14.18 -19.43
N ALA A 463 -3.65 14.94 -20.37
CA ALA A 463 -4.90 14.59 -21.05
C ALA A 463 -4.81 13.25 -21.80
N ASP A 464 -3.67 12.96 -22.44
CA ASP A 464 -3.44 11.71 -23.15
C ASP A 464 -3.38 10.50 -22.17
N GLU A 465 -2.71 10.67 -21.03
CA GLU A 465 -2.66 9.64 -19.97
C GLU A 465 -4.06 9.37 -19.42
N TYR A 466 -4.84 10.41 -19.17
CA TYR A 466 -6.25 10.28 -18.73
C TYR A 466 -7.08 9.51 -19.74
N GLN A 467 -6.96 9.84 -21.04
CA GLN A 467 -7.67 9.17 -22.10
C GLN A 467 -7.29 7.69 -22.20
N ARG A 468 -6.00 7.38 -22.19
CA ARG A 468 -5.47 6.02 -22.22
C ARG A 468 -6.01 5.17 -21.05
N ILE A 469 -5.91 5.71 -19.83
CA ILE A 469 -6.40 5.02 -18.63
C ILE A 469 -7.91 4.82 -18.69
N SER A 470 -8.67 5.83 -19.10
CA SER A 470 -10.12 5.73 -19.25
C SER A 470 -10.52 4.64 -20.24
N GLN A 471 -9.83 4.54 -21.37
CA GLN A 471 -10.05 3.48 -22.37
C GLN A 471 -9.74 2.10 -21.80
N ALA A 472 -8.61 1.94 -21.10
CA ALA A 472 -8.24 0.68 -20.47
C ALA A 472 -9.26 0.25 -19.40
N VAL A 473 -9.73 1.19 -18.59
CA VAL A 473 -10.76 0.95 -17.56
C VAL A 473 -12.10 0.56 -18.17
N LEU A 474 -12.53 1.23 -19.24
CA LEU A 474 -13.79 0.89 -19.95
C LEU A 474 -13.74 -0.50 -20.61
N ALA A 475 -12.56 -0.94 -21.02
CA ALA A 475 -12.33 -2.27 -21.60
C ALA A 475 -12.10 -3.37 -20.53
N TYR A 476 -11.96 -3.00 -19.26
CA TYR A 476 -11.68 -3.97 -18.19
C TYR A 476 -12.93 -4.84 -17.93
N PRO A 477 -12.77 -6.18 -17.90
CA PRO A 477 -13.89 -7.06 -17.63
C PRO A 477 -14.42 -6.86 -16.21
N ARG A 478 -15.74 -6.92 -16.06
CA ARG A 478 -16.35 -6.88 -14.72
C ARG A 478 -16.08 -8.19 -14.00
N ASP A 479 -15.70 -8.11 -12.74
CA ASP A 479 -15.63 -9.28 -11.87
C ASP A 479 -17.08 -9.79 -11.68
N SER A 480 -17.33 -11.07 -12.00
CA SER A 480 -18.64 -11.73 -11.93
C SER A 480 -18.99 -12.17 -10.50
#